data_a46daf769e9f2c910b01bd5296fa57d1
#
_entry.id   a46daf769e9f2c910b01bd5296fa57d1
#
_cell.length_a   1.000
_cell.length_b   1.000
_cell.length_c   1.000
_cell.angle_alpha   90.00
_cell.angle_beta   90.00
_cell.angle_gamma   90.00
#
_symmetry.space_group_name_H-M   'P 1'
#
loop_
_entity.id
_entity.type
_entity.pdbx_description
1 polymer ?
#
loop_
_entity_poly.entity_id
_entity_poly.type
_entity_poly.pdbx_seq_one_letter_code
_entity_poly.pdbx_strand_id
1 'polypeptide(L)'
;MRSKKTGREWASPEHPLALFSYQTLSKEDYDRFLASYVVLKTWWSPQDFGKPNIEHFGAQSRVWLPTVADCWSGNVAEGHRILSQLHIDDAASADAGIVAWPRKVYLDLLLPDREPVVRIIVLWFDKPATRLPEAMWLSFLPQTTEPQGWVLEKMDQQVSPFDVVRGGNRHMHTLSGAIRYQDAQGGLAVETLDAPVVALGEKSPIYYSGEQPEMARGIHFSLFNNAWGTNYIQWFGEDMRFRFVLRA
;
A
#
# COMPACT_ATOMS: atom_id res chain seq x y z
N MET A 1 8.58 16.89 2.34
CA MET A 1 8.44 17.38 0.93
C MET A 1 7.67 18.69 0.95
N ARG A 2 8.24 19.74 0.36
CA ARG A 2 7.64 21.07 0.33
C ARG A 2 7.42 21.52 -1.11
N SER A 3 6.23 21.99 -1.45
CA SER A 3 5.95 22.58 -2.76
C SER A 3 6.68 23.92 -2.88
N LYS A 4 7.50 24.07 -3.91
CA LYS A 4 8.20 25.36 -4.19
C LYS A 4 7.22 26.45 -4.63
N LYS A 5 6.10 26.09 -5.24
CA LYS A 5 5.10 27.02 -5.75
C LYS A 5 4.23 27.63 -4.65
N THR A 6 3.75 26.79 -3.71
CA THR A 6 2.82 27.22 -2.66
C THR A 6 3.48 27.38 -1.29
N GLY A 7 4.68 26.85 -1.10
CA GLY A 7 5.36 26.77 0.19
C GLY A 7 4.76 25.72 1.13
N ARG A 8 3.71 25.01 0.72
CA ARG A 8 3.04 23.99 1.53
C ARG A 8 3.95 22.81 1.79
N GLU A 9 3.93 22.33 3.01
CA GLU A 9 4.57 21.10 3.43
C GLU A 9 3.57 19.93 3.35
N TRP A 10 3.93 18.89 2.58
CA TRP A 10 3.09 17.72 2.38
C TRP A 10 3.55 16.51 3.21
N ALA A 11 4.80 16.52 3.65
CA ALA A 11 5.41 15.43 4.40
C ALA A 11 6.12 15.92 5.65
N SER A 12 5.95 15.17 6.72
CA SER A 12 6.71 15.28 7.98
C SER A 12 7.02 13.86 8.48
N PRO A 13 7.72 13.70 9.60
CA PRO A 13 7.89 12.38 10.23
C PRO A 13 6.55 11.68 10.53
N GLU A 14 5.52 12.43 10.91
CA GLU A 14 4.16 11.92 11.20
C GLU A 14 3.33 11.73 9.91
N HIS A 15 3.73 12.38 8.84
CA HIS A 15 3.07 12.35 7.53
C HIS A 15 4.02 11.86 6.44
N PRO A 16 4.48 10.60 6.47
CA PRO A 16 5.40 10.06 5.48
C PRO A 16 4.74 9.90 4.11
N LEU A 17 5.54 10.11 3.07
CA LEU A 17 5.18 9.80 1.69
C LEU A 17 6.07 8.68 1.17
N ALA A 18 5.49 7.77 0.39
CA ALA A 18 6.17 6.57 -0.15
C ALA A 18 6.75 5.64 0.95
N LEU A 19 5.97 5.38 2.01
CA LEU A 19 6.36 4.47 3.07
C LEU A 19 6.06 3.02 2.68
N PHE A 20 7.11 2.22 2.44
CA PHE A 20 6.97 0.78 2.23
C PHE A 20 6.62 0.08 3.54
N SER A 21 5.80 -0.97 3.48
CA SER A 21 5.55 -1.84 4.62
C SER A 21 5.20 -3.26 4.18
N TYR A 22 5.54 -4.22 5.05
CA TYR A 22 5.15 -5.62 4.94
C TYR A 22 4.11 -5.94 6.02
N GLN A 23 3.07 -6.69 5.67
CA GLN A 23 1.96 -7.05 6.56
C GLN A 23 1.72 -8.54 6.52
N THR A 24 1.43 -9.14 7.67
CA THR A 24 0.86 -10.48 7.79
C THR A 24 -0.52 -10.41 8.42
N LEU A 25 -1.28 -11.49 8.26
CA LEU A 25 -2.65 -11.62 8.73
C LEU A 25 -2.79 -12.86 9.58
N SER A 26 -3.62 -12.79 10.62
CA SER A 26 -3.92 -13.90 11.50
C SER A 26 -5.23 -14.60 11.14
N LYS A 27 -5.53 -15.70 11.82
CA LYS A 27 -6.83 -16.36 11.73
C LYS A 27 -7.98 -15.43 12.14
N GLU A 28 -7.78 -14.62 13.18
CA GLU A 28 -8.77 -13.66 13.68
C GLU A 28 -9.11 -12.58 12.64
N ASP A 29 -8.14 -12.18 11.79
CA ASP A 29 -8.41 -11.26 10.67
C ASP A 29 -9.35 -11.90 9.66
N TYR A 30 -9.12 -13.17 9.31
CA TYR A 30 -10.02 -13.91 8.42
C TYR A 30 -11.38 -14.19 9.06
N ASP A 31 -11.45 -14.52 10.33
CA ASP A 31 -12.72 -14.75 11.03
C ASP A 31 -13.59 -13.47 11.00
N ARG A 32 -12.99 -12.28 11.22
CA ARG A 32 -13.69 -11.00 11.09
C ARG A 32 -14.13 -10.73 9.66
N PHE A 33 -13.28 -10.97 8.70
CA PHE A 33 -13.60 -10.79 7.28
C PHE A 33 -14.75 -11.72 6.85
N LEU A 34 -14.66 -13.01 7.15
CA LEU A 34 -15.70 -13.98 6.82
C LEU A 34 -17.04 -13.67 7.52
N ALA A 35 -17.00 -13.16 8.75
CA ALA A 35 -18.19 -12.76 9.48
C ALA A 35 -18.89 -11.53 8.89
N SER A 36 -18.12 -10.55 8.41
CA SER A 36 -18.63 -9.27 7.93
C SER A 36 -18.94 -9.24 6.43
N TYR A 37 -18.15 -9.93 5.61
CA TYR A 37 -18.22 -9.83 4.15
C TYR A 37 -19.00 -10.99 3.51
N VAL A 38 -18.82 -12.22 4.00
CA VAL A 38 -19.40 -13.41 3.38
C VAL A 38 -20.86 -13.60 3.82
N VAL A 39 -21.79 -13.24 2.97
CA VAL A 39 -23.23 -13.33 3.23
C VAL A 39 -23.69 -14.78 3.22
N LEU A 40 -23.31 -15.54 2.19
CA LEU A 40 -23.67 -16.95 2.06
C LEU A 40 -22.55 -17.84 2.62
N LYS A 41 -22.75 -18.33 3.83
CA LYS A 41 -21.78 -19.20 4.53
C LYS A 41 -21.94 -20.63 4.07
N THR A 42 -21.17 -21.05 3.09
CA THR A 42 -21.07 -22.42 2.60
C THR A 42 -19.85 -23.11 3.22
N TRP A 43 -19.78 -24.43 3.10
CA TRP A 43 -18.65 -25.21 3.61
C TRP A 43 -17.30 -24.84 2.94
N TRP A 44 -17.34 -24.37 1.70
CA TRP A 44 -16.14 -23.96 0.94
C TRP A 44 -15.74 -22.50 1.17
N SER A 45 -16.62 -21.64 1.69
CA SER A 45 -16.34 -20.22 1.88
C SER A 45 -15.04 -19.94 2.66
N PRO A 46 -14.74 -20.65 3.77
CA PRO A 46 -13.47 -20.44 4.49
C PRO A 46 -12.23 -20.87 3.70
N GLN A 47 -12.39 -21.80 2.74
CA GLN A 47 -11.29 -22.26 1.89
C GLN A 47 -11.01 -21.27 0.77
N ASP A 48 -12.04 -20.72 0.15
CA ASP A 48 -11.93 -19.84 -1.00
C ASP A 48 -11.58 -18.39 -0.61
N PHE A 49 -12.23 -17.88 0.43
CA PHE A 49 -12.06 -16.51 0.91
C PHE A 49 -11.12 -16.39 2.12
N GLY A 50 -10.56 -17.48 2.59
CA GLY A 50 -9.67 -17.53 3.74
C GLY A 50 -8.45 -18.41 3.50
N LYS A 51 -7.71 -18.62 4.56
CA LYS A 51 -6.58 -19.58 4.63
C LYS A 51 -6.75 -20.40 5.90
N PRO A 52 -7.45 -21.56 5.83
CA PRO A 52 -7.68 -22.37 7.01
C PRO A 52 -6.38 -22.96 7.58
N ASN A 53 -6.36 -23.16 8.89
CA ASN A 53 -5.26 -23.78 9.65
C ASN A 53 -3.95 -22.97 9.72
N ILE A 54 -3.93 -21.71 9.32
CA ILE A 54 -2.72 -20.86 9.37
C ILE A 54 -2.22 -20.61 10.81
N GLU A 55 -3.11 -20.67 11.80
CA GLU A 55 -2.78 -20.58 13.23
C GLU A 55 -1.79 -21.64 13.68
N HIS A 56 -1.83 -22.83 13.08
CA HIS A 56 -0.89 -23.92 13.39
C HIS A 56 0.52 -23.69 12.86
N PHE A 57 0.69 -22.69 11.98
CA PHE A 57 1.97 -22.33 11.36
C PHE A 57 2.47 -20.96 11.84
N GLY A 58 1.92 -20.45 12.95
CA GLY A 58 2.38 -19.21 13.55
C GLY A 58 1.91 -17.93 12.86
N ALA A 59 0.86 -17.98 12.04
CA ALA A 59 0.30 -16.79 11.42
C ALA A 59 -0.15 -15.78 12.48
N GLN A 60 0.24 -14.51 12.30
CA GLN A 60 -0.06 -13.42 13.23
C GLN A 60 -0.38 -12.14 12.47
N SER A 61 -1.24 -11.30 13.05
CA SER A 61 -1.55 -9.97 12.52
C SER A 61 -0.49 -8.97 12.94
N ARG A 62 0.32 -8.50 11.98
CA ARG A 62 1.36 -7.51 12.26
C ARG A 62 1.75 -6.75 11.00
N VAL A 63 2.20 -5.51 11.20
CA VAL A 63 2.82 -4.67 10.17
C VAL A 63 4.26 -4.40 10.55
N TRP A 64 5.19 -4.65 9.63
CA TRP A 64 6.60 -4.30 9.77
C TRP A 64 6.90 -3.10 8.91
N LEU A 65 7.60 -2.13 9.49
CA LEU A 65 8.16 -0.99 8.79
C LEU A 65 9.67 -1.21 8.62
N PRO A 66 10.22 -0.97 7.44
CA PRO A 66 11.65 -1.08 7.24
C PRO A 66 12.38 0.13 7.83
N THR A 67 13.65 -0.08 8.12
CA THR A 67 14.65 0.97 8.33
C THR A 67 15.46 1.20 7.06
N VAL A 68 16.09 2.35 6.94
CA VAL A 68 17.05 2.63 5.85
C VAL A 68 18.39 2.02 6.22
N ALA A 69 18.83 1.02 5.45
CA ALA A 69 20.14 0.40 5.63
C ALA A 69 21.24 1.26 4.99
N ASP A 70 20.99 1.70 3.75
CA ASP A 70 21.89 2.56 2.99
C ASP A 70 21.10 3.60 2.18
N CYS A 71 21.70 4.76 1.95
CA CYS A 71 21.12 5.82 1.13
C CYS A 71 22.18 6.52 0.28
N TRP A 72 21.93 6.57 -1.01
CA TRP A 72 22.77 7.28 -1.98
C TRP A 72 22.00 8.42 -2.61
N SER A 73 22.64 9.56 -2.82
CA SER A 73 22.02 10.66 -3.55
C SER A 73 23.03 11.35 -4.44
N GLY A 74 22.56 11.89 -5.57
CA GLY A 74 23.42 12.58 -6.52
C GLY A 74 22.65 13.09 -7.73
N ASN A 75 23.33 13.96 -8.49
CA ASN A 75 22.79 14.49 -9.74
C ASN A 75 22.98 13.46 -10.86
N VAL A 76 21.94 13.29 -11.64
CA VAL A 76 21.91 12.50 -12.88
C VAL A 76 21.47 13.38 -14.05
N ALA A 77 21.52 12.88 -15.26
CA ALA A 77 21.19 13.66 -16.47
C ALA A 77 19.77 14.26 -16.47
N GLU A 78 18.84 13.62 -15.74
CA GLU A 78 17.43 14.01 -15.69
C GLU A 78 17.07 14.88 -14.49
N GLY A 79 17.93 14.98 -13.47
CA GLY A 79 17.66 15.72 -12.22
C GLY A 79 18.44 15.19 -11.02
N HIS A 80 17.84 15.22 -9.84
CA HIS A 80 18.43 14.70 -8.62
C HIS A 80 17.81 13.35 -8.25
N ARG A 81 18.64 12.33 -7.98
CA ARG A 81 18.20 10.98 -7.61
C ARG A 81 18.59 10.63 -6.19
N ILE A 82 17.67 9.98 -5.46
CA ILE A 82 17.88 9.45 -4.13
C ILE A 82 17.49 7.97 -4.20
N LEU A 83 18.44 7.08 -3.88
CA LEU A 83 18.23 5.64 -3.82
C LEU A 83 18.43 5.19 -2.38
N SER A 84 17.39 4.60 -1.77
CA SER A 84 17.44 4.06 -0.43
C SER A 84 17.31 2.55 -0.47
N GLN A 85 18.20 1.83 0.19
CA GLN A 85 18.03 0.42 0.47
C GLN A 85 17.32 0.28 1.81
N LEU A 86 16.23 -0.47 1.80
CA LEU A 86 15.38 -0.69 2.96
C LEU A 86 15.60 -2.10 3.52
N HIS A 87 15.56 -2.22 4.84
CA HIS A 87 15.71 -3.49 5.55
C HIS A 87 14.68 -3.61 6.67
N ILE A 88 14.11 -4.80 6.85
CA ILE A 88 13.27 -5.14 8.00
C ILE A 88 14.11 -5.97 8.95
N ASP A 89 14.31 -5.47 10.17
CA ASP A 89 15.15 -6.11 11.18
C ASP A 89 14.28 -6.90 12.17
N ASP A 90 13.92 -8.12 11.78
CA ASP A 90 13.27 -9.10 12.66
C ASP A 90 13.65 -10.52 12.22
N ALA A 91 14.91 -10.88 12.46
CA ALA A 91 15.45 -12.19 12.11
C ALA A 91 14.67 -13.34 12.77
N ALA A 92 14.18 -13.14 13.99
CA ALA A 92 13.44 -14.16 14.71
C ALA A 92 12.15 -14.56 13.99
N SER A 93 11.39 -13.60 13.47
CA SER A 93 10.19 -13.88 12.67
C SER A 93 10.52 -14.54 11.33
N ALA A 94 11.63 -14.17 10.70
CA ALA A 94 12.09 -14.78 9.45
C ALA A 94 12.56 -16.23 9.67
N ASP A 95 13.36 -16.49 10.69
CA ASP A 95 13.87 -17.83 11.05
C ASP A 95 12.73 -18.78 11.46
N ALA A 96 11.69 -18.25 12.12
CA ALA A 96 10.48 -18.98 12.46
C ALA A 96 9.57 -19.26 11.25
N GLY A 97 9.87 -18.73 10.06
CA GLY A 97 9.06 -18.90 8.84
C GLY A 97 7.70 -18.18 8.87
N ILE A 98 7.51 -17.25 9.81
CA ILE A 98 6.26 -16.46 9.96
C ILE A 98 6.13 -15.42 8.86
N VAL A 99 7.26 -14.94 8.33
CA VAL A 99 7.35 -13.88 7.33
C VAL A 99 8.21 -14.31 6.14
N ALA A 100 7.96 -13.68 4.98
CA ALA A 100 8.70 -13.92 3.74
C ALA A 100 8.91 -12.60 2.97
N TRP A 101 9.33 -11.53 3.68
CA TRP A 101 9.63 -10.27 3.01
C TRP A 101 10.83 -10.39 2.07
N PRO A 102 10.92 -9.54 1.03
CA PRO A 102 12.08 -9.48 0.14
C PRO A 102 13.36 -9.19 0.93
N ARG A 103 14.44 -9.87 0.58
CA ARG A 103 15.75 -9.65 1.23
C ARG A 103 16.34 -8.27 0.92
N LYS A 104 15.98 -7.71 -0.22
CA LYS A 104 16.43 -6.38 -0.66
C LYS A 104 15.23 -5.61 -1.19
N VAL A 105 14.96 -4.47 -0.61
CA VAL A 105 13.96 -3.52 -1.09
C VAL A 105 14.65 -2.19 -1.34
N TYR A 106 14.40 -1.62 -2.51
CA TYR A 106 14.91 -0.30 -2.87
C TYR A 106 13.76 0.66 -3.13
N LEU A 107 13.89 1.86 -2.57
CA LEU A 107 13.06 3.01 -2.88
C LEU A 107 13.93 4.00 -3.66
N ASP A 108 13.58 4.22 -4.92
CA ASP A 108 14.29 5.09 -5.85
C ASP A 108 13.42 6.31 -6.15
N LEU A 109 13.91 7.48 -5.79
CA LEU A 109 13.25 8.77 -5.99
C LEU A 109 14.04 9.59 -7.00
N LEU A 110 13.40 9.97 -8.10
CA LEU A 110 13.96 10.92 -9.06
C LEU A 110 13.16 12.23 -9.01
N LEU A 111 13.85 13.33 -8.79
CA LEU A 111 13.34 14.69 -8.83
C LEU A 111 13.83 15.34 -10.14
N PRO A 112 13.03 15.32 -11.23
CA PRO A 112 13.45 15.89 -12.52
C PRO A 112 13.62 17.40 -12.44
N ASP A 113 14.62 17.94 -13.17
CA ASP A 113 14.88 19.39 -13.20
C ASP A 113 13.78 20.18 -13.91
N ARG A 114 13.10 19.55 -14.87
CA ARG A 114 12.16 20.21 -15.79
C ARG A 114 10.70 19.98 -15.48
N GLU A 115 10.40 19.08 -14.57
CA GLU A 115 9.03 18.71 -14.20
C GLU A 115 8.83 18.82 -12.69
N PRO A 116 7.72 19.42 -12.21
CA PRO A 116 7.44 19.56 -10.78
C PRO A 116 6.85 18.25 -10.20
N VAL A 117 7.59 17.17 -10.32
CA VAL A 117 7.15 15.83 -9.89
C VAL A 117 8.25 15.14 -9.09
N VAL A 118 7.86 14.09 -8.37
CA VAL A 118 8.77 13.07 -7.86
C VAL A 118 8.38 11.75 -8.52
N ARG A 119 9.30 11.16 -9.29
CA ARG A 119 9.12 9.79 -9.81
C ARG A 119 9.62 8.82 -8.77
N ILE A 120 8.80 7.83 -8.44
CA ILE A 120 9.04 6.89 -7.36
C ILE A 120 9.04 5.49 -7.95
N ILE A 121 10.07 4.72 -7.66
CA ILE A 121 10.16 3.31 -8.02
C ILE A 121 10.41 2.50 -6.75
N VAL A 122 9.59 1.49 -6.52
CA VAL A 122 9.83 0.45 -5.51
C VAL A 122 10.30 -0.79 -6.27
N LEU A 123 11.45 -1.34 -5.86
CA LEU A 123 11.98 -2.59 -6.38
C LEU A 123 12.26 -3.52 -5.21
N TRP A 124 12.00 -4.78 -5.40
CA TRP A 124 12.50 -5.78 -4.47
C TRP A 124 13.11 -6.98 -5.20
N PHE A 125 14.01 -7.65 -4.49
CA PHE A 125 14.75 -8.81 -4.97
C PHE A 125 14.79 -9.90 -3.91
N ASP A 126 14.97 -11.13 -4.37
CA ASP A 126 15.16 -12.30 -3.52
C ASP A 126 14.01 -12.49 -2.49
N LYS A 127 12.76 -12.33 -2.93
CA LYS A 127 11.59 -12.59 -2.07
C LYS A 127 11.39 -14.10 -1.91
N PRO A 128 11.43 -14.63 -0.67
CA PRO A 128 11.06 -16.02 -0.43
C PRO A 128 9.57 -16.24 -0.66
N ALA A 129 9.19 -17.44 -1.10
CA ALA A 129 7.78 -17.82 -1.21
C ALA A 129 7.24 -18.29 0.15
N THR A 130 5.99 -17.93 0.46
CA THR A 130 5.26 -18.47 1.61
C THR A 130 3.80 -18.70 1.27
N ARG A 131 3.17 -19.65 1.96
CA ARG A 131 1.71 -19.84 1.94
C ARG A 131 0.99 -19.11 3.07
N LEU A 132 1.71 -18.61 4.07
CA LEU A 132 1.13 -17.75 5.09
C LEU A 132 0.67 -16.43 4.45
N PRO A 133 -0.43 -15.85 4.94
CA PRO A 133 -0.98 -14.65 4.33
C PRO A 133 -0.08 -13.44 4.57
N GLU A 134 0.24 -12.78 3.48
CA GLU A 134 1.10 -11.59 3.47
C GLU A 134 0.59 -10.55 2.49
N ALA A 135 0.93 -9.30 2.74
CA ALA A 135 0.72 -8.18 1.81
C ALA A 135 1.87 -7.18 1.89
N MET A 136 2.14 -6.50 0.79
CA MET A 136 3.10 -5.40 0.73
C MET A 136 2.44 -4.15 0.20
N TRP A 137 2.79 -3.01 0.82
CA TRP A 137 2.13 -1.74 0.60
C TRP A 137 3.12 -0.62 0.35
N LEU A 138 2.72 0.35 -0.49
CA LEU A 138 3.32 1.67 -0.53
C LEU A 138 2.29 2.69 -0.05
N SER A 139 2.59 3.36 1.03
CA SER A 139 1.66 4.25 1.73
C SER A 139 2.04 5.71 1.54
N PHE A 140 1.01 6.56 1.41
CA PHE A 140 1.14 8.02 1.38
C PHE A 140 0.20 8.60 2.43
N LEU A 141 0.76 9.30 3.39
CA LEU A 141 0.02 9.95 4.49
C LEU A 141 0.22 11.47 4.42
N PRO A 142 -0.16 12.14 3.33
CA PRO A 142 0.08 13.56 3.19
C PRO A 142 -0.63 14.37 4.27
N GLN A 143 -0.02 15.48 4.67
CA GLN A 143 -0.66 16.43 5.56
C GLN A 143 -1.82 17.12 4.84
N THR A 144 -3.05 16.75 5.20
CA THR A 144 -4.29 17.24 4.61
C THR A 144 -5.17 17.93 5.66
N THR A 145 -5.96 18.92 5.23
CA THR A 145 -6.85 19.70 6.12
C THR A 145 -8.32 19.49 5.80
N GLU A 146 -8.63 19.10 4.57
CA GLU A 146 -10.00 18.92 4.07
C GLU A 146 -10.29 17.43 3.77
N PRO A 147 -11.03 16.71 4.63
CA PRO A 147 -11.31 15.30 4.42
C PRO A 147 -12.04 14.99 3.10
N GLN A 148 -12.85 15.93 2.61
CA GLN A 148 -13.62 15.79 1.37
C GLN A 148 -12.82 16.13 0.10
N GLY A 149 -11.58 16.59 0.25
CA GLY A 149 -10.73 17.01 -0.88
C GLY A 149 -10.21 15.87 -1.76
N TRP A 150 -10.55 14.62 -1.46
CA TRP A 150 -10.06 13.45 -2.18
C TRP A 150 -10.94 13.05 -3.36
N VAL A 151 -10.28 12.69 -4.48
CA VAL A 151 -10.90 12.22 -5.72
C VAL A 151 -10.12 11.05 -6.28
N LEU A 152 -10.83 10.01 -6.71
CA LEU A 152 -10.30 8.82 -7.36
C LEU A 152 -10.53 8.91 -8.87
N GLU A 153 -9.52 8.63 -9.67
CA GLU A 153 -9.69 8.44 -11.13
C GLU A 153 -10.04 6.99 -11.42
N LYS A 154 -11.25 6.78 -11.94
CA LYS A 154 -11.79 5.47 -12.31
C LYS A 154 -12.38 5.53 -13.71
N MET A 155 -11.79 4.82 -14.68
CA MET A 155 -12.30 4.72 -16.06
C MET A 155 -12.62 6.11 -16.65
N ASP A 156 -11.65 7.03 -16.55
CA ASP A 156 -11.76 8.45 -16.97
C ASP A 156 -12.82 9.28 -16.24
N GLN A 157 -13.38 8.77 -15.15
CA GLN A 157 -14.29 9.50 -14.27
C GLN A 157 -13.56 9.91 -12.97
N GLN A 158 -13.94 11.08 -12.48
CA GLN A 158 -13.54 11.54 -11.15
C GLN A 158 -14.63 11.18 -10.14
N VAL A 159 -14.31 10.32 -9.19
CA VAL A 159 -15.26 9.78 -8.22
C VAL A 159 -14.80 10.11 -6.80
N SER A 160 -15.71 10.61 -5.97
CA SER A 160 -15.42 10.78 -4.54
C SER A 160 -15.25 9.42 -3.86
N PRO A 161 -14.22 9.21 -3.02
CA PRO A 161 -14.09 7.98 -2.24
C PRO A 161 -15.24 7.76 -1.25
N PHE A 162 -16.02 8.82 -0.96
CA PHE A 162 -17.17 8.77 -0.06
C PHE A 162 -18.49 8.43 -0.78
N ASP A 163 -18.51 8.49 -2.11
CA ASP A 163 -19.68 8.15 -2.93
C ASP A 163 -19.64 6.67 -3.32
N VAL A 164 -19.92 5.81 -2.35
CA VAL A 164 -19.99 4.35 -2.51
C VAL A 164 -21.40 3.87 -2.24
N VAL A 165 -21.93 3.04 -3.13
CA VAL A 165 -23.27 2.44 -2.97
C VAL A 165 -23.39 1.71 -1.64
N ARG A 166 -24.62 1.67 -1.11
CA ARG A 166 -24.90 0.96 0.13
C ARG A 166 -24.48 -0.52 0.03
N GLY A 167 -23.69 -0.98 1.01
CA GLY A 167 -23.15 -2.34 1.06
C GLY A 167 -21.93 -2.57 0.17
N GLY A 168 -21.42 -1.55 -0.54
CA GLY A 168 -20.14 -1.61 -1.25
C GLY A 168 -18.95 -1.49 -0.29
N ASN A 169 -17.79 -2.02 -0.72
CA ASN A 169 -16.54 -1.83 0.01
C ASN A 169 -16.08 -0.38 -0.12
N ARG A 170 -15.87 0.28 1.02
CA ARG A 170 -15.45 1.69 1.11
C ARG A 170 -13.94 1.87 1.28
N HIS A 171 -13.22 0.81 1.57
CA HIS A 171 -11.79 0.87 1.90
C HIS A 171 -10.89 0.46 0.74
N MET A 172 -11.34 -0.45 -0.14
CA MET A 172 -10.55 -0.92 -1.28
C MET A 172 -11.14 -0.40 -2.59
N HIS A 173 -10.31 0.29 -3.37
CA HIS A 173 -10.69 0.83 -4.66
C HIS A 173 -9.67 0.46 -5.74
N THR A 174 -10.15 0.37 -6.99
CA THR A 174 -9.28 0.28 -8.17
C THR A 174 -9.23 1.64 -8.85
N LEU A 175 -8.04 2.06 -9.24
CA LEU A 175 -7.77 3.29 -9.98
C LEU A 175 -7.42 2.96 -11.43
N SER A 176 -7.79 3.83 -12.36
CA SER A 176 -7.28 3.81 -13.75
C SER A 176 -6.08 4.76 -13.97
N GLY A 177 -5.77 5.62 -12.99
CA GLY A 177 -4.70 6.60 -13.09
C GLY A 177 -4.23 7.06 -11.72
N ALA A 178 -4.89 8.05 -11.14
CA ALA A 178 -4.45 8.72 -9.94
C ALA A 178 -5.50 8.75 -8.82
N ILE A 179 -5.00 8.96 -7.61
CA ILE A 179 -5.78 9.55 -6.52
C ILE A 179 -5.28 10.97 -6.31
N ARG A 180 -6.23 11.92 -6.19
CA ARG A 180 -5.94 13.34 -6.06
C ARG A 180 -6.51 13.89 -4.78
N TYR A 181 -5.83 14.85 -4.23
CA TYR A 181 -6.29 15.69 -3.14
C TYR A 181 -6.24 17.15 -3.55
N GLN A 182 -7.25 17.93 -3.19
CA GLN A 182 -7.31 19.37 -3.43
C GLN A 182 -8.00 20.08 -2.28
N ASP A 183 -7.40 21.18 -1.83
CA ASP A 183 -8.00 22.14 -0.93
C ASP A 183 -7.64 23.59 -1.32
N ALA A 184 -7.99 24.57 -0.49
CA ALA A 184 -7.71 25.98 -0.76
C ALA A 184 -6.20 26.33 -0.78
N GLN A 185 -5.34 25.47 -0.21
CA GLN A 185 -3.90 25.69 -0.11
C GLN A 185 -3.11 25.00 -1.21
N GLY A 186 -3.75 24.18 -2.03
CA GLY A 186 -3.11 23.47 -3.16
C GLY A 186 -3.52 22.02 -3.28
N GLY A 187 -2.94 21.34 -4.25
CA GLY A 187 -3.27 19.96 -4.59
C GLY A 187 -2.07 19.01 -4.50
N LEU A 188 -2.38 17.73 -4.36
CA LEU A 188 -1.45 16.62 -4.42
C LEU A 188 -2.08 15.53 -5.29
N ALA A 189 -1.29 14.87 -6.13
CA ALA A 189 -1.73 13.70 -6.88
C ALA A 189 -0.70 12.59 -6.77
N VAL A 190 -1.17 11.35 -6.56
CA VAL A 190 -0.35 10.14 -6.65
C VAL A 190 -0.88 9.33 -7.83
N GLU A 191 -0.11 9.32 -8.92
CA GLU A 191 -0.37 8.49 -10.09
C GLU A 191 0.28 7.12 -9.87
N THR A 192 -0.45 6.05 -10.15
CA THR A 192 0.07 4.69 -10.15
C THR A 192 0.18 4.16 -11.57
N LEU A 193 1.31 3.52 -11.88
CA LEU A 193 1.53 2.93 -13.20
C LEU A 193 1.40 1.40 -13.18
N ASP A 194 1.66 0.77 -12.03
CA ASP A 194 1.75 -0.68 -11.95
C ASP A 194 0.90 -1.29 -10.81
N ALA A 195 0.40 -0.47 -9.86
CA ALA A 195 -0.36 -0.93 -8.70
C ALA A 195 -1.74 -0.23 -8.61
N PRO A 196 -2.76 -0.71 -9.35
CA PRO A 196 -4.03 0.01 -9.47
C PRO A 196 -4.92 -0.09 -8.23
N VAL A 197 -4.64 -0.99 -7.29
CA VAL A 197 -5.47 -1.21 -6.11
C VAL A 197 -4.98 -0.36 -4.95
N VAL A 198 -5.87 0.43 -4.37
CA VAL A 198 -5.58 1.31 -3.23
C VAL A 198 -6.55 1.04 -2.08
N ALA A 199 -6.02 0.93 -0.86
CA ALA A 199 -6.78 0.93 0.38
C ALA A 199 -6.79 2.34 0.98
N LEU A 200 -7.95 2.77 1.50
CA LEU A 200 -8.17 4.07 2.09
C LEU A 200 -8.31 3.94 3.61
N GLY A 201 -7.50 4.67 4.36
CA GLY A 201 -7.52 4.70 5.82
C GLY A 201 -6.95 3.44 6.46
N GLU A 202 -7.55 2.27 6.27
CA GLU A 202 -7.09 1.00 6.82
C GLU A 202 -6.31 0.18 5.78
N LYS A 203 -5.14 -0.28 6.17
CA LYS A 203 -4.23 -1.05 5.32
C LYS A 203 -4.44 -2.54 5.52
N SER A 204 -5.33 -3.13 4.74
CA SER A 204 -5.56 -4.58 4.75
C SER A 204 -6.23 -5.06 3.46
N PRO A 205 -5.81 -6.20 2.87
CA PRO A 205 -6.46 -6.76 1.69
C PRO A 205 -7.83 -7.38 2.00
N ILE A 206 -8.11 -7.68 3.26
CA ILE A 206 -9.33 -8.37 3.73
C ILE A 206 -10.15 -7.53 4.73
N TYR A 207 -9.87 -6.23 4.85
CA TYR A 207 -10.68 -5.34 5.67
C TYR A 207 -11.96 -4.94 4.93
N TYR A 208 -13.10 -5.11 5.60
CA TYR A 208 -14.40 -4.68 5.11
C TYR A 208 -15.18 -3.99 6.21
N SER A 209 -15.65 -2.80 5.91
CA SER A 209 -16.53 -2.01 6.77
C SER A 209 -17.49 -1.19 5.92
N GLY A 210 -18.72 -0.98 6.40
CA GLY A 210 -19.70 -0.06 5.82
C GLY A 210 -19.48 1.40 6.19
N GLU A 211 -18.51 1.69 7.06
CA GLU A 211 -18.19 3.03 7.51
C GLU A 211 -17.29 3.77 6.52
N GLN A 212 -17.31 5.10 6.58
CA GLN A 212 -16.43 5.91 5.74
C GLN A 212 -14.97 5.74 6.18
N PRO A 213 -14.02 5.66 5.23
CA PRO A 213 -12.61 5.55 5.55
C PRO A 213 -12.13 6.86 6.22
N GLU A 214 -11.27 6.71 7.22
CA GLU A 214 -10.58 7.82 7.87
C GLU A 214 -9.36 8.22 7.02
N MET A 215 -9.56 9.17 6.09
CA MET A 215 -8.54 9.56 5.11
C MET A 215 -7.25 10.10 5.73
N ALA A 216 -7.29 10.62 6.97
CA ALA A 216 -6.11 11.07 7.71
C ALA A 216 -5.13 9.93 8.01
N ARG A 217 -5.59 8.67 8.02
CA ARG A 217 -4.74 7.47 8.16
C ARG A 217 -4.00 7.11 6.88
N GLY A 218 -4.26 7.82 5.78
CA GLY A 218 -3.53 7.71 4.52
C GLY A 218 -4.20 6.88 3.45
N ILE A 219 -3.47 6.77 2.34
CA ILE A 219 -3.80 5.95 1.18
C ILE A 219 -2.68 4.92 0.98
N HIS A 220 -3.05 3.67 0.72
CA HIS A 220 -2.11 2.55 0.73
C HIS A 220 -2.27 1.74 -0.56
N PHE A 221 -1.30 1.83 -1.46
CA PHE A 221 -1.28 1.03 -2.68
C PHE A 221 -0.88 -0.40 -2.38
N SER A 222 -1.72 -1.35 -2.76
CA SER A 222 -1.43 -2.78 -2.66
C SER A 222 -0.45 -3.17 -3.76
N LEU A 223 0.80 -3.42 -3.38
CA LEU A 223 1.84 -3.86 -4.31
C LEU A 223 1.71 -5.36 -4.59
N PHE A 224 1.45 -6.12 -3.55
CA PHE A 224 1.33 -7.57 -3.60
C PHE A 224 0.51 -8.08 -2.43
N ASN A 225 -0.25 -9.16 -2.62
CA ASN A 225 -0.78 -9.98 -1.54
C ASN A 225 -1.02 -11.42 -2.03
N ASN A 226 -1.02 -12.35 -1.09
CA ASN A 226 -1.44 -13.73 -1.29
C ASN A 226 -2.59 -14.12 -0.34
N ALA A 227 -3.45 -13.16 0.00
CA ALA A 227 -4.49 -13.32 1.03
C ALA A 227 -5.53 -14.40 0.72
N TRP A 228 -5.78 -14.74 -0.56
CA TRP A 228 -6.88 -15.62 -0.96
C TRP A 228 -6.49 -17.09 -0.97
N GLY A 229 -7.41 -17.99 -0.61
CA GLY A 229 -7.15 -19.41 -0.46
C GLY A 229 -7.25 -20.21 -1.75
N THR A 230 -7.95 -19.72 -2.77
CA THR A 230 -8.15 -20.44 -4.04
C THR A 230 -8.25 -19.50 -5.23
N ASN A 231 -8.17 -20.06 -6.45
CA ASN A 231 -8.25 -19.40 -7.75
C ASN A 231 -7.11 -18.42 -8.06
N TYR A 232 -6.16 -18.25 -7.14
CA TYR A 232 -4.99 -17.41 -7.27
C TYR A 232 -3.75 -18.16 -6.84
N ILE A 233 -2.59 -17.66 -7.23
CA ILE A 233 -1.30 -18.16 -6.74
C ILE A 233 -1.22 -17.88 -5.25
N GLN A 234 -1.09 -18.95 -4.44
CA GLN A 234 -1.07 -18.86 -2.97
C GLN A 234 0.32 -18.58 -2.39
N TRP A 235 1.34 -18.58 -3.22
CA TRP A 235 2.73 -18.27 -2.85
C TRP A 235 3.43 -17.61 -4.02
N PHE A 236 4.37 -16.72 -3.71
CA PHE A 236 5.10 -15.96 -4.71
C PHE A 236 6.49 -15.64 -4.19
N GLY A 237 7.52 -15.81 -5.02
CA GLY A 237 8.92 -15.64 -4.67
C GLY A 237 9.73 -15.04 -5.81
N GLU A 238 9.26 -13.98 -6.45
CA GLU A 238 9.92 -13.31 -7.57
C GLU A 238 10.22 -11.84 -7.26
N ASP A 239 11.12 -11.28 -8.07
CA ASP A 239 11.47 -9.87 -8.07
C ASP A 239 10.33 -9.05 -8.67
N MET A 240 10.09 -7.86 -8.14
CA MET A 240 9.06 -6.96 -8.68
C MET A 240 9.50 -5.50 -8.68
N ARG A 241 8.84 -4.73 -9.56
CA ARG A 241 9.01 -3.29 -9.70
C ARG A 241 7.67 -2.59 -9.78
N PHE A 242 7.51 -1.49 -9.03
CA PHE A 242 6.32 -0.63 -9.07
C PHE A 242 6.71 0.82 -9.22
N ARG A 243 6.00 1.54 -10.08
CA ARG A 243 6.28 2.94 -10.43
C ARG A 243 5.10 3.82 -10.06
N PHE A 244 5.44 5.00 -9.53
CA PHE A 244 4.48 6.04 -9.18
C PHE A 244 5.01 7.41 -9.58
N VAL A 245 4.10 8.37 -9.76
CA VAL A 245 4.45 9.77 -9.95
C VAL A 245 3.68 10.61 -8.93
N LEU A 246 4.41 11.38 -8.13
CA LEU A 246 3.85 12.29 -7.14
C LEU A 246 3.95 13.72 -7.67
N ARG A 247 2.81 14.42 -7.68
CA ARG A 247 2.69 15.83 -8.10
C ARG A 247 2.15 16.67 -6.95
N ALA A 248 2.71 17.89 -6.72
CA ALA A 248 2.26 18.81 -5.67
C ALA A 248 2.42 20.29 -6.07
#